data_fa60dff169fdce10caeb13c2636025a5
#
_entry.id   fa60dff169fdce10caeb13c2636025a5
#
_cell.length_a   1.000
_cell.length_b   1.000
_cell.length_c   1.000
_cell.angle_alpha   90.00
_cell.angle_beta   90.00
_cell.angle_gamma   90.00
#
_symmetry.space_group_name_H-M   'P 1'
#
loop_
_entity.id
_entity.type
_entity.pdbx_description
1 polymer ?
#
loop_
_entity_poly.entity_id
_entity_poly.type
_entity_poly.pdbx_seq_one_letter_code
_entity_poly.pdbx_strand_id
1 'polypeptide(L)'
;MTTDSANTARPSDDRAFFGHPRGLSTLFFTEMWERFSYYGMRAILMLYMTTAVATGGLGWSAADAAPIYALYAASVYFLPLIGGWIADRFIGAKRATFVGGVIIMLGHFTLAFPMMPTFYAGLILVAVGTGFLKSNISAMVGDLYEKEDERRDAGFSIFYMGINIGGFLAPLICGYLAQNSQFRAWIEGMGFDPNTSWHFGFACAGVGMGLGLVQYVIGRRNIENVGNVPQAESKSVVDESAKPDAPTQDSGYIVKMVVIIIAAVAIIGFAAVSQGFSYALSYVLMPTVVIAALIGVFITGTQDKLTRDDWKRLAVLMILFLFSTIFWMGFEQAATSFNLFADKLTDNRIFGWEFPASWLQSVNSLLIVIFAPIVGAVWMYLGKKQPSDAVKFSLGLLFAGIGFLVVAYAASLTVGGKVSPLWLVLVYFFHTIGELCLSPVGLASMTKLAPARMISLMLGVWFLSISLGNYVAGMIAGEFVADAAVLTRIFLIVAGVLVGAAVLLFVISPLVKRLYTTPQEMVPVEPA
;
A
#
# COMPACT_ATOMS: atom_id res chain seq x y z
N MET A 1 37.15 -19.51 38.85
CA MET A 1 35.81 -18.93 38.71
C MET A 1 35.93 -17.78 37.75
N THR A 2 35.77 -18.06 36.47
CA THR A 2 35.79 -17.08 35.40
C THR A 2 34.32 -16.79 35.07
N THR A 3 33.83 -15.65 35.51
CA THR A 3 32.51 -15.12 35.15
C THR A 3 32.51 -14.78 33.68
N ASP A 4 31.81 -15.59 32.92
CA ASP A 4 31.45 -15.35 31.53
C ASP A 4 30.61 -14.07 31.48
N SER A 5 31.23 -12.95 31.21
CA SER A 5 30.54 -11.72 30.89
C SER A 5 29.92 -11.91 29.51
N ALA A 6 28.67 -12.38 29.50
CA ALA A 6 27.85 -12.37 28.31
C ALA A 6 27.92 -10.96 27.69
N ASN A 7 28.57 -10.89 26.53
CA ASN A 7 28.78 -9.69 25.73
C ASN A 7 27.39 -9.18 25.27
N THR A 8 26.76 -8.36 26.09
CA THR A 8 25.56 -7.60 25.72
C THR A 8 26.01 -6.39 24.90
N ALA A 9 26.49 -6.64 23.68
CA ALA A 9 26.68 -5.57 22.71
C ALA A 9 25.36 -4.79 22.58
N ARG A 10 25.42 -3.49 22.81
CA ARG A 10 24.25 -2.62 22.62
C ARG A 10 23.76 -2.78 21.19
N PRO A 11 22.43 -2.75 20.92
CA PRO A 11 21.90 -2.82 19.53
C PRO A 11 22.57 -1.80 18.58
N SER A 12 23.02 -0.67 19.12
CA SER A 12 23.73 0.39 18.38
C SER A 12 25.09 -0.02 17.79
N ASP A 13 25.72 -1.08 18.29
CA ASP A 13 27.07 -1.51 17.85
C ASP A 13 27.02 -2.64 16.81
N ASP A 14 25.86 -3.25 16.57
CA ASP A 14 25.68 -4.29 15.54
C ASP A 14 25.68 -3.67 14.13
N ARG A 15 26.65 -4.09 13.29
CA ARG A 15 26.84 -3.63 11.89
C ARG A 15 26.89 -4.77 10.89
N ALA A 16 26.32 -5.92 11.23
CA ALA A 16 26.53 -7.15 10.49
C ALA A 16 25.78 -7.23 9.14
N PHE A 17 24.78 -6.37 8.89
CA PHE A 17 24.04 -6.34 7.64
C PHE A 17 24.24 -4.99 6.92
N PHE A 18 25.20 -4.90 6.01
CA PHE A 18 25.55 -3.66 5.28
C PHE A 18 25.80 -2.45 6.20
N GLY A 19 26.42 -2.66 7.35
CA GLY A 19 26.63 -1.60 8.35
C GLY A 19 25.44 -1.35 9.29
N HIS A 20 24.38 -2.13 9.20
CA HIS A 20 23.15 -2.05 9.99
C HIS A 20 23.00 -3.25 10.93
N PRO A 21 22.09 -3.18 11.94
CA PRO A 21 21.81 -4.29 12.85
C PRO A 21 21.35 -5.55 12.10
N ARG A 22 21.74 -6.74 12.59
CA ARG A 22 21.32 -8.03 12.02
C ARG A 22 19.81 -8.20 11.94
N GLY A 23 19.07 -7.60 12.88
CA GLY A 23 17.61 -7.59 12.88
C GLY A 23 17.03 -7.05 11.57
N LEU A 24 17.69 -6.09 10.93
CA LEU A 24 17.27 -5.57 9.64
C LEU A 24 17.26 -6.65 8.56
N SER A 25 18.22 -7.56 8.52
CA SER A 25 18.21 -8.67 7.55
C SER A 25 16.99 -9.58 7.72
N THR A 26 16.64 -9.88 8.98
CA THR A 26 15.46 -10.70 9.28
C THR A 26 14.18 -10.02 8.77
N LEU A 27 14.00 -8.74 9.07
CA LEU A 27 12.82 -7.99 8.66
C LEU A 27 12.79 -7.74 7.15
N PHE A 28 13.94 -7.43 6.54
CA PHE A 28 14.10 -7.24 5.09
C PHE A 28 13.63 -8.46 4.29
N PHE A 29 14.16 -9.65 4.59
CA PHE A 29 13.79 -10.85 3.86
C PHE A 29 12.35 -11.29 4.16
N THR A 30 11.87 -11.09 5.38
CA THR A 30 10.47 -11.39 5.73
C THR A 30 9.52 -10.51 4.94
N GLU A 31 9.77 -9.20 4.89
CA GLU A 31 8.97 -8.26 4.09
C GLU A 31 9.09 -8.57 2.59
N MET A 32 10.30 -8.84 2.09
CA MET A 32 10.51 -9.20 0.69
C MET A 32 9.62 -10.38 0.27
N TRP A 33 9.57 -11.45 1.06
CA TRP A 33 8.73 -12.61 0.79
C TRP A 33 7.23 -12.34 0.98
N GLU A 34 6.88 -11.51 1.95
CA GLU A 34 5.49 -11.09 2.11
C GLU A 34 5.05 -10.25 0.91
N ARG A 35 5.87 -9.29 0.47
CA ARG A 35 5.60 -8.51 -0.74
C ARG A 35 5.55 -9.40 -1.99
N PHE A 36 6.44 -10.38 -2.09
CA PHE A 36 6.34 -11.41 -3.13
C PHE A 36 4.97 -12.08 -3.12
N SER A 37 4.50 -12.51 -1.97
CA SER A 37 3.19 -13.18 -1.87
C SER A 37 2.04 -12.25 -2.28
N TYR A 38 2.05 -11.01 -1.80
CA TYR A 38 1.01 -10.03 -2.08
C TYR A 38 0.98 -9.62 -3.57
N TYR A 39 2.12 -9.17 -4.11
CA TYR A 39 2.18 -8.71 -5.51
C TYR A 39 2.00 -9.85 -6.51
N GLY A 40 2.44 -11.07 -6.17
CA GLY A 40 2.23 -12.25 -7.01
C GLY A 40 0.77 -12.60 -7.15
N MET A 41 0.04 -12.70 -6.05
CA MET A 41 -1.39 -12.95 -6.07
C MET A 41 -2.15 -11.79 -6.73
N ARG A 42 -1.84 -10.56 -6.36
CA ARG A 42 -2.47 -9.35 -6.91
C ARG A 42 -2.33 -9.27 -8.43
N ALA A 43 -1.17 -9.64 -8.98
CA ALA A 43 -0.89 -9.58 -10.40
C ALA A 43 -1.78 -10.50 -11.24
N ILE A 44 -2.21 -11.63 -10.67
CA ILE A 44 -3.02 -12.61 -11.37
C ILE A 44 -4.51 -12.58 -10.98
N LEU A 45 -4.89 -11.91 -9.89
CA LEU A 45 -6.24 -11.97 -9.32
C LEU A 45 -7.30 -11.46 -10.29
N MET A 46 -7.15 -10.24 -10.85
CA MET A 46 -8.13 -9.67 -11.79
C MET A 46 -8.21 -10.51 -13.06
N LEU A 47 -7.08 -10.99 -13.57
CA LEU A 47 -7.01 -11.85 -14.74
C LEU A 47 -7.69 -13.21 -14.50
N TYR A 48 -7.46 -13.83 -13.34
CA TYR A 48 -8.13 -15.08 -12.96
C TYR A 48 -9.66 -14.92 -12.94
N MET A 49 -10.17 -13.85 -12.36
CA MET A 49 -11.60 -13.59 -12.29
C MET A 49 -12.22 -13.39 -13.69
N THR A 50 -11.50 -12.74 -14.61
CA THR A 50 -12.05 -12.36 -15.93
C THR A 50 -11.67 -13.30 -17.07
N THR A 51 -10.76 -14.23 -16.85
CA THR A 51 -10.38 -15.25 -17.85
C THR A 51 -11.51 -16.28 -18.01
N ALA A 52 -11.71 -16.76 -19.24
CA ALA A 52 -12.75 -17.72 -19.56
C ALA A 52 -12.63 -19.01 -18.74
N VAL A 53 -13.76 -19.59 -18.34
CA VAL A 53 -13.81 -20.86 -17.58
C VAL A 53 -13.11 -21.99 -18.34
N ALA A 54 -13.22 -22.02 -19.68
CA ALA A 54 -12.55 -23.02 -20.52
C ALA A 54 -11.02 -23.00 -20.41
N THR A 55 -10.44 -21.91 -19.88
CA THR A 55 -8.99 -21.76 -19.67
C THR A 55 -8.63 -21.57 -18.18
N GLY A 56 -9.52 -22.03 -17.28
CA GLY A 56 -9.28 -22.14 -15.85
C GLY A 56 -9.56 -20.87 -15.04
N GLY A 57 -10.11 -19.80 -15.64
CA GLY A 57 -10.58 -18.62 -14.94
C GLY A 57 -12.02 -18.75 -14.42
N LEU A 58 -12.53 -17.68 -13.78
CA LEU A 58 -13.91 -17.65 -13.30
C LEU A 58 -14.93 -17.21 -14.36
N GLY A 59 -14.49 -16.65 -15.49
CA GLY A 59 -15.35 -16.22 -16.60
C GLY A 59 -16.21 -15.00 -16.27
N TRP A 60 -15.88 -14.22 -15.24
CA TRP A 60 -16.66 -13.05 -14.85
C TRP A 60 -16.44 -11.89 -15.81
N SER A 61 -17.44 -11.03 -15.92
CA SER A 61 -17.23 -9.73 -16.54
C SER A 61 -16.33 -8.85 -15.67
N ALA A 62 -15.71 -7.84 -16.26
CA ALA A 62 -14.96 -6.86 -15.49
C ALA A 62 -15.85 -6.16 -14.44
N ALA A 63 -17.13 -5.92 -14.77
CA ALA A 63 -18.11 -5.32 -13.87
C ALA A 63 -18.40 -6.18 -12.64
N ASP A 64 -18.43 -7.52 -12.78
CA ASP A 64 -18.65 -8.44 -11.66
C ASP A 64 -17.39 -8.64 -10.81
N ALA A 65 -16.20 -8.64 -11.43
CA ALA A 65 -14.91 -8.82 -10.77
C ALA A 65 -14.46 -7.56 -9.99
N ALA A 66 -14.75 -6.39 -10.52
CA ALA A 66 -14.29 -5.10 -10.01
C ALA A 66 -14.65 -4.82 -8.54
N PRO A 67 -15.90 -5.02 -8.08
CA PRO A 67 -16.26 -4.76 -6.68
C PRO A 67 -15.49 -5.65 -5.70
N ILE A 68 -15.25 -6.90 -6.06
CA ILE A 68 -14.51 -7.86 -5.22
C ILE A 68 -13.05 -7.46 -5.14
N TYR A 69 -12.45 -7.13 -6.29
CA TYR A 69 -11.08 -6.63 -6.32
C TYR A 69 -10.94 -5.32 -5.52
N ALA A 70 -11.85 -4.36 -5.73
CA ALA A 70 -11.86 -3.07 -5.06
C ALA A 70 -11.91 -3.21 -3.54
N LEU A 71 -12.84 -4.05 -3.05
CA LEU A 71 -12.98 -4.31 -1.62
C LEU A 71 -11.76 -5.01 -1.04
N TYR A 72 -11.24 -6.03 -1.72
CA TYR A 72 -10.02 -6.74 -1.31
C TYR A 72 -8.83 -5.76 -1.22
N ALA A 73 -8.54 -5.03 -2.30
CA ALA A 73 -7.41 -4.12 -2.37
C ALA A 73 -7.50 -2.98 -1.33
N ALA A 74 -8.70 -2.41 -1.12
CA ALA A 74 -8.93 -1.43 -0.08
C ALA A 74 -8.69 -1.99 1.33
N SER A 75 -9.17 -3.22 1.59
CA SER A 75 -9.05 -3.87 2.89
C SER A 75 -7.58 -4.08 3.30
N VAL A 76 -6.70 -4.40 2.38
CA VAL A 76 -5.25 -4.59 2.61
C VAL A 76 -4.57 -3.32 3.14
N TYR A 77 -5.10 -2.14 2.87
CA TYR A 77 -4.59 -0.86 3.37
C TYR A 77 -5.37 -0.32 4.57
N PHE A 78 -6.62 -0.72 4.74
CA PHE A 78 -7.44 -0.33 5.89
C PHE A 78 -7.19 -1.20 7.13
N LEU A 79 -7.14 -2.53 6.98
CA LEU A 79 -7.00 -3.46 8.11
C LEU A 79 -5.69 -3.31 8.92
N PRO A 80 -4.56 -2.84 8.36
CA PRO A 80 -3.36 -2.53 9.14
C PRO A 80 -3.57 -1.52 10.27
N LEU A 81 -4.56 -0.63 10.16
CA LEU A 81 -4.92 0.30 11.24
C LEU A 81 -5.46 -0.47 12.46
N ILE A 82 -6.33 -1.45 12.20
CA ILE A 82 -6.92 -2.30 13.25
C ILE A 82 -5.87 -3.26 13.80
N GLY A 83 -5.10 -3.91 12.92
CA GLY A 83 -4.07 -4.88 13.31
C GLY A 83 -2.93 -4.24 14.11
N GLY A 84 -2.50 -3.03 13.74
CA GLY A 84 -1.53 -2.25 14.53
C GLY A 84 -2.08 -1.90 15.92
N TRP A 85 -3.31 -1.40 15.99
CA TRP A 85 -3.96 -1.09 17.26
C TRP A 85 -4.08 -2.32 18.20
N ILE A 86 -4.41 -3.50 17.65
CA ILE A 86 -4.45 -4.75 18.41
C ILE A 86 -3.04 -5.14 18.88
N ALA A 87 -2.05 -5.01 18.01
CA ALA A 87 -0.68 -5.34 18.33
C ALA A 87 -0.14 -4.47 19.48
N ASP A 88 -0.35 -3.16 19.39
CA ASP A 88 0.16 -2.20 20.38
C ASP A 88 -0.42 -2.45 21.78
N ARG A 89 -1.68 -2.95 21.86
CA ARG A 89 -2.36 -3.10 23.14
C ARG A 89 -2.30 -4.51 23.74
N PHE A 90 -2.26 -5.55 22.90
CA PHE A 90 -2.53 -6.90 23.38
C PHE A 90 -1.43 -7.92 23.11
N ILE A 91 -0.83 -7.93 21.91
CA ILE A 91 0.01 -9.05 21.49
C ILE A 91 1.46 -8.68 21.14
N GLY A 92 1.75 -7.39 20.93
CA GLY A 92 3.04 -6.88 20.48
C GLY A 92 3.28 -7.06 18.97
N ALA A 93 4.05 -6.14 18.36
CA ALA A 93 4.31 -6.12 16.92
C ALA A 93 4.97 -7.43 16.44
N LYS A 94 5.88 -8.00 17.22
CA LYS A 94 6.58 -9.25 16.88
C LYS A 94 5.62 -10.44 16.71
N ARG A 95 4.69 -10.63 17.62
CA ARG A 95 3.70 -11.72 17.53
C ARG A 95 2.67 -11.43 16.44
N ALA A 96 2.22 -10.17 16.33
CA ALA A 96 1.28 -9.74 15.29
C ALA A 96 1.84 -10.02 13.89
N THR A 97 3.12 -9.68 13.63
CA THR A 97 3.81 -9.96 12.37
C THR A 97 3.83 -11.46 12.06
N PHE A 98 4.18 -12.30 13.02
CA PHE A 98 4.22 -13.76 12.82
C PHE A 98 2.82 -14.33 12.55
N VAL A 99 1.83 -14.01 13.39
CA VAL A 99 0.44 -14.50 13.24
C VAL A 99 -0.15 -14.01 11.92
N GLY A 100 0.08 -12.74 11.57
CA GLY A 100 -0.33 -12.17 10.29
C GLY A 100 0.25 -12.95 9.10
N GLY A 101 1.55 -13.26 9.14
CA GLY A 101 2.21 -14.05 8.12
C GLY A 101 1.64 -15.47 7.98
N VAL A 102 1.33 -16.14 9.09
CA VAL A 102 0.68 -17.47 9.05
C VAL A 102 -0.71 -17.38 8.41
N ILE A 103 -1.50 -16.36 8.76
CA ILE A 103 -2.84 -16.16 8.18
C ILE A 103 -2.74 -15.88 6.68
N ILE A 104 -1.78 -15.04 6.24
CA ILE A 104 -1.53 -14.77 4.80
C ILE A 104 -1.18 -16.07 4.07
N MET A 105 -0.24 -16.85 4.61
CA MET A 105 0.18 -18.13 4.02
C MET A 105 -1.01 -19.08 3.85
N LEU A 106 -1.82 -19.25 4.89
CA LEU A 106 -3.03 -20.07 4.83
C LEU A 106 -4.02 -19.51 3.81
N GLY A 107 -4.18 -18.20 3.72
CA GLY A 107 -5.04 -17.56 2.73
C GLY A 107 -4.63 -17.89 1.29
N HIS A 108 -3.34 -17.81 0.97
CA HIS A 108 -2.85 -18.16 -0.36
C HIS A 108 -3.02 -19.66 -0.69
N PHE A 109 -2.75 -20.54 0.28
CA PHE A 109 -3.02 -21.97 0.08
C PHE A 109 -4.52 -22.26 -0.05
N THR A 110 -5.38 -21.50 0.63
CA THR A 110 -6.83 -21.60 0.46
C THR A 110 -7.26 -21.19 -0.96
N LEU A 111 -6.65 -20.14 -1.54
CA LEU A 111 -6.85 -19.76 -2.96
C LEU A 111 -6.35 -20.82 -3.96
N ALA A 112 -5.46 -21.71 -3.54
CA ALA A 112 -4.97 -22.79 -4.39
C ALA A 112 -6.00 -23.90 -4.63
N PHE A 113 -7.14 -23.90 -3.94
CA PHE A 113 -8.23 -24.84 -4.18
C PHE A 113 -9.27 -24.25 -5.14
N PRO A 114 -9.65 -24.96 -6.23
CA PRO A 114 -10.54 -24.44 -7.28
C PRO A 114 -12.02 -24.45 -6.85
N MET A 115 -12.37 -23.80 -5.76
CA MET A 115 -13.74 -23.72 -5.25
C MET A 115 -14.09 -22.29 -4.86
N MET A 116 -15.34 -21.87 -5.11
CA MET A 116 -15.79 -20.51 -4.76
C MET A 116 -15.71 -20.18 -3.26
N PRO A 117 -16.08 -21.07 -2.32
CA PRO A 117 -15.92 -20.77 -0.89
C PRO A 117 -14.45 -20.54 -0.49
N THR A 118 -13.52 -21.33 -1.05
CA THR A 118 -12.08 -21.16 -0.75
C THR A 118 -11.51 -19.90 -1.40
N PHE A 119 -12.02 -19.49 -2.55
CA PHE A 119 -11.65 -18.24 -3.19
C PHE A 119 -11.95 -17.04 -2.27
N TYR A 120 -13.20 -16.91 -1.80
CA TYR A 120 -13.56 -15.81 -0.89
C TYR A 120 -12.86 -15.91 0.47
N ALA A 121 -12.80 -17.11 1.05
CA ALA A 121 -12.11 -17.33 2.32
C ALA A 121 -10.63 -16.96 2.23
N GLY A 122 -9.97 -17.32 1.11
CA GLY A 122 -8.58 -16.99 0.87
C GLY A 122 -8.33 -15.49 0.78
N LEU A 123 -9.16 -14.73 0.05
CA LEU A 123 -9.06 -13.28 -0.03
C LEU A 123 -9.24 -12.62 1.36
N ILE A 124 -10.20 -13.08 2.15
CA ILE A 124 -10.44 -12.57 3.52
C ILE A 124 -9.22 -12.87 4.40
N LEU A 125 -8.70 -14.10 4.36
CA LEU A 125 -7.53 -14.48 5.17
C LEU A 125 -6.30 -13.64 4.79
N VAL A 126 -6.02 -13.45 3.49
CA VAL A 126 -4.89 -12.62 3.05
C VAL A 126 -5.06 -11.18 3.54
N ALA A 127 -6.26 -10.59 3.39
CA ALA A 127 -6.52 -9.22 3.84
C ALA A 127 -6.35 -9.06 5.35
N VAL A 128 -6.91 -9.98 6.16
CA VAL A 128 -6.80 -9.97 7.63
C VAL A 128 -5.35 -10.18 8.06
N GLY A 129 -4.65 -11.16 7.48
CA GLY A 129 -3.25 -11.43 7.80
C GLY A 129 -2.34 -10.24 7.48
N THR A 130 -2.54 -9.59 6.33
CA THR A 130 -1.82 -8.36 5.96
C THR A 130 -2.12 -7.24 6.96
N GLY A 131 -3.36 -7.17 7.46
CA GLY A 131 -3.72 -6.26 8.53
C GLY A 131 -2.85 -6.40 9.77
N PHE A 132 -2.54 -7.62 10.20
CA PHE A 132 -1.66 -7.86 11.34
C PHE A 132 -0.17 -7.70 11.03
N LEU A 133 0.28 -7.95 9.81
CA LEU A 133 1.71 -7.96 9.49
C LEU A 133 2.22 -6.57 9.10
N LYS A 134 1.55 -5.88 8.17
CA LYS A 134 2.11 -4.76 7.39
C LYS A 134 2.58 -3.57 8.24
N SER A 135 1.77 -3.07 9.17
CA SER A 135 2.16 -1.96 10.04
C SER A 135 3.19 -2.37 11.08
N ASN A 136 3.07 -3.59 11.58
CA ASN A 136 3.87 -4.07 12.69
C ASN A 136 5.32 -4.38 12.29
N ILE A 137 5.56 -4.97 11.11
CA ILE A 137 6.92 -5.21 10.64
C ILE A 137 7.68 -3.91 10.39
N SER A 138 7.01 -2.88 9.86
CA SER A 138 7.61 -1.56 9.66
C SER A 138 7.94 -0.86 10.99
N ALA A 139 7.08 -1.00 12.01
CA ALA A 139 7.35 -0.50 13.35
C ALA A 139 8.60 -1.16 13.95
N MET A 140 8.72 -2.48 13.80
CA MET A 140 9.91 -3.22 14.27
C MET A 140 11.21 -2.77 13.59
N VAL A 141 11.18 -2.34 12.32
CA VAL A 141 12.37 -1.74 11.67
C VAL A 141 12.78 -0.45 12.40
N GLY A 142 11.81 0.38 12.77
CA GLY A 142 12.07 1.58 13.57
C GLY A 142 12.69 1.29 14.93
N ASP A 143 12.24 0.21 15.59
CA ASP A 143 12.71 -0.21 16.92
C ASP A 143 14.13 -0.78 16.93
N LEU A 144 14.70 -1.11 15.75
CA LEU A 144 16.10 -1.54 15.63
C LEU A 144 17.11 -0.40 15.86
N TYR A 145 16.67 0.85 15.80
CA TYR A 145 17.49 2.04 15.86
C TYR A 145 17.09 2.92 17.04
N GLU A 146 18.08 3.54 17.68
CA GLU A 146 17.83 4.63 18.61
C GLU A 146 17.24 5.84 17.85
N LYS A 147 16.49 6.70 18.55
CA LYS A 147 15.78 7.83 17.90
C LYS A 147 16.72 8.78 17.14
N GLU A 148 17.96 8.90 17.57
CA GLU A 148 18.98 9.79 17.02
C GLU A 148 20.03 9.06 16.16
N ASP A 149 19.81 7.76 15.85
CA ASP A 149 20.74 6.99 15.02
C ASP A 149 20.63 7.43 13.55
N GLU A 150 21.69 8.05 13.03
CA GLU A 150 21.78 8.55 11.65
C GLU A 150 21.57 7.44 10.59
N ARG A 151 21.77 6.17 10.96
CA ARG A 151 21.58 5.01 10.07
C ARG A 151 20.12 4.64 9.87
N ARG A 152 19.21 5.15 10.69
CA ARG A 152 17.78 4.79 10.69
C ARG A 152 17.15 4.97 9.31
N ASP A 153 17.36 6.11 8.68
CA ASP A 153 16.76 6.42 7.37
C ASP A 153 17.33 5.53 6.26
N ALA A 154 18.64 5.24 6.31
CA ALA A 154 19.26 4.29 5.40
C ALA A 154 18.75 2.86 5.62
N GLY A 155 18.50 2.45 6.87
CA GLY A 155 17.89 1.17 7.21
C GLY A 155 16.48 1.01 6.63
N PHE A 156 15.65 2.05 6.71
CA PHE A 156 14.34 2.08 6.04
C PHE A 156 14.46 2.02 4.52
N SER A 157 15.49 2.65 3.93
CA SER A 157 15.75 2.59 2.49
C SER A 157 16.12 1.17 2.04
N ILE A 158 16.95 0.46 2.82
CA ILE A 158 17.26 -0.96 2.58
C ILE A 158 15.99 -1.81 2.70
N PHE A 159 15.19 -1.61 3.74
CA PHE A 159 13.91 -2.31 3.93
C PHE A 159 12.96 -2.10 2.74
N TYR A 160 12.85 -0.87 2.25
CA TYR A 160 12.05 -0.51 1.08
C TYR A 160 12.57 -1.17 -0.21
N MET A 161 13.88 -1.35 -0.36
CA MET A 161 14.45 -2.11 -1.46
C MET A 161 13.97 -3.58 -1.44
N GLY A 162 13.84 -4.21 -0.26
CA GLY A 162 13.27 -5.55 -0.12
C GLY A 162 11.83 -5.63 -0.64
N ILE A 163 11.00 -4.62 -0.35
CA ILE A 163 9.64 -4.50 -0.88
C ILE A 163 9.65 -4.57 -2.41
N ASN A 164 10.53 -3.79 -3.05
CA ASN A 164 10.58 -3.70 -4.51
C ASN A 164 11.19 -4.95 -5.16
N ILE A 165 12.16 -5.62 -4.53
CA ILE A 165 12.68 -6.91 -5.00
C ILE A 165 11.55 -7.96 -5.00
N GLY A 166 10.79 -8.05 -3.90
CA GLY A 166 9.63 -8.91 -3.81
C GLY A 166 8.59 -8.59 -4.89
N GLY A 167 8.25 -7.31 -5.05
CA GLY A 167 7.30 -6.82 -6.06
C GLY A 167 7.75 -7.04 -7.50
N PHE A 168 9.06 -7.02 -7.77
CA PHE A 168 9.62 -7.33 -9.09
C PHE A 168 9.52 -8.82 -9.42
N LEU A 169 9.96 -9.70 -8.52
CA LEU A 169 10.01 -11.15 -8.75
C LEU A 169 8.61 -11.79 -8.79
N ALA A 170 7.68 -11.26 -8.03
CA ALA A 170 6.39 -11.89 -7.80
C ALA A 170 5.53 -12.04 -9.06
N PRO A 171 5.25 -10.99 -9.85
CA PRO A 171 4.48 -11.14 -11.07
C PRO A 171 5.19 -12.03 -12.10
N LEU A 172 6.53 -12.04 -12.12
CA LEU A 172 7.30 -12.88 -13.03
C LEU A 172 7.08 -14.38 -12.73
N ILE A 173 7.18 -14.78 -11.46
CA ILE A 173 7.09 -16.20 -11.07
C ILE A 173 5.63 -16.63 -10.99
N CYS A 174 4.78 -15.92 -10.23
CA CYS A 174 3.36 -16.30 -10.10
C CYS A 174 2.61 -16.17 -11.43
N GLY A 175 2.93 -15.15 -12.24
CA GLY A 175 2.35 -14.95 -13.56
C GLY A 175 2.77 -16.03 -14.54
N TYR A 176 4.03 -16.46 -14.53
CA TYR A 176 4.47 -17.59 -15.33
C TYR A 176 3.69 -18.87 -15.01
N LEU A 177 3.57 -19.21 -13.74
CA LEU A 177 2.83 -20.40 -13.30
C LEU A 177 1.34 -20.31 -13.65
N ALA A 178 0.74 -19.12 -13.59
CA ALA A 178 -0.68 -18.94 -13.86
C ALA A 178 -1.03 -18.93 -15.35
N GLN A 179 -0.22 -18.27 -16.19
CA GLN A 179 -0.61 -17.89 -17.55
C GLN A 179 0.21 -18.53 -18.67
N ASN A 180 1.42 -19.05 -18.37
CA ASN A 180 2.32 -19.50 -19.43
C ASN A 180 1.88 -20.84 -20.04
N SER A 181 1.81 -20.90 -21.37
CA SER A 181 1.38 -22.08 -22.12
C SER A 181 2.33 -23.30 -21.95
N GLN A 182 3.64 -23.06 -21.83
CA GLN A 182 4.63 -24.12 -21.60
C GLN A 182 4.47 -24.76 -20.23
N PHE A 183 4.21 -23.94 -19.18
CA PHE A 183 3.93 -24.48 -17.86
C PHE A 183 2.63 -25.27 -17.83
N ARG A 184 1.58 -24.82 -18.50
CA ARG A 184 0.31 -25.55 -18.64
C ARG A 184 0.52 -26.90 -19.31
N ALA A 185 1.26 -26.94 -20.41
CA ALA A 185 1.62 -28.19 -21.07
C ALA A 185 2.47 -29.14 -20.20
N TRP A 186 3.36 -28.56 -19.36
CA TRP A 186 4.19 -29.33 -18.45
C TRP A 186 3.38 -29.99 -17.34
N ILE A 187 2.43 -29.28 -16.69
CA ILE A 187 1.56 -29.89 -15.66
C ILE A 187 0.59 -30.90 -16.26
N GLU A 188 0.12 -30.69 -17.50
CA GLU A 188 -0.69 -31.66 -18.24
C GLU A 188 0.09 -32.95 -18.48
N GLY A 189 1.36 -32.85 -18.87
CA GLY A 189 2.26 -34.00 -19.03
C GLY A 189 2.50 -34.79 -17.73
N MET A 190 2.28 -34.17 -16.56
CA MET A 190 2.31 -34.80 -15.23
C MET A 190 0.95 -35.37 -14.80
N GLY A 191 -0.09 -35.22 -15.61
CA GLY A 191 -1.45 -35.71 -15.32
C GLY A 191 -2.34 -34.73 -14.56
N PHE A 192 -1.93 -33.48 -14.42
CA PHE A 192 -2.81 -32.42 -13.85
C PHE A 192 -3.65 -31.78 -14.95
N ASP A 193 -4.83 -31.29 -14.60
CA ASP A 193 -5.62 -30.42 -15.47
C ASP A 193 -4.87 -29.10 -15.73
N PRO A 194 -4.54 -28.74 -17.00
CA PRO A 194 -3.85 -27.49 -17.33
C PRO A 194 -4.62 -26.25 -16.90
N ASN A 195 -5.92 -26.35 -16.65
CA ASN A 195 -6.75 -25.26 -16.13
C ASN A 195 -6.45 -24.94 -14.65
N THR A 196 -5.79 -25.82 -13.92
CA THR A 196 -5.35 -25.56 -12.54
C THR A 196 -4.13 -24.66 -12.44
N SER A 197 -3.53 -24.23 -13.55
CA SER A 197 -2.34 -23.37 -13.60
C SER A 197 -2.47 -22.10 -12.73
N TRP A 198 -3.65 -21.46 -12.69
CA TRP A 198 -3.92 -20.29 -11.85
C TRP A 198 -3.73 -20.59 -10.36
N HIS A 199 -4.15 -21.77 -9.93
CA HIS A 199 -4.04 -22.21 -8.54
C HIS A 199 -2.59 -22.49 -8.14
N PHE A 200 -1.74 -22.92 -9.08
CA PHE A 200 -0.28 -22.97 -8.87
C PHE A 200 0.32 -21.57 -8.67
N GLY A 201 -0.17 -20.56 -9.39
CA GLY A 201 0.23 -19.17 -9.17
C GLY A 201 -0.11 -18.68 -7.75
N PHE A 202 -1.33 -18.97 -7.26
CA PHE A 202 -1.74 -18.64 -5.90
C PHE A 202 -0.97 -19.45 -4.84
N ALA A 203 -0.74 -20.75 -5.08
CA ALA A 203 0.06 -21.58 -4.19
C ALA A 203 1.50 -21.08 -4.07
N CYS A 204 2.10 -20.63 -5.17
CA CYS A 204 3.44 -20.05 -5.19
C CYS A 204 3.55 -18.81 -4.29
N ALA A 205 2.53 -17.95 -4.28
CA ALA A 205 2.45 -16.84 -3.33
C ALA A 205 2.44 -17.34 -1.87
N GLY A 206 1.72 -18.44 -1.60
CA GLY A 206 1.71 -19.11 -0.30
C GLY A 206 3.08 -19.67 0.11
N VAL A 207 3.78 -20.30 -0.85
CA VAL A 207 5.16 -20.79 -0.62
C VAL A 207 6.10 -19.62 -0.32
N GLY A 208 6.00 -18.52 -1.06
CA GLY A 208 6.77 -17.30 -0.79
C GLY A 208 6.57 -16.80 0.65
N MET A 209 5.30 -16.70 1.10
CA MET A 209 5.03 -16.32 2.49
C MET A 209 5.58 -17.33 3.50
N GLY A 210 5.50 -18.64 3.18
CA GLY A 210 6.11 -19.71 3.99
C GLY A 210 7.63 -19.52 4.14
N LEU A 211 8.33 -19.17 3.06
CA LEU A 211 9.77 -18.85 3.11
C LEU A 211 10.04 -17.63 3.99
N GLY A 212 9.19 -16.60 3.91
CA GLY A 212 9.26 -15.44 4.80
C GLY A 212 9.09 -15.82 6.28
N LEU A 213 8.16 -16.71 6.61
CA LEU A 213 7.95 -17.20 7.97
C LEU A 213 9.13 -18.04 8.47
N VAL A 214 9.69 -18.91 7.63
CA VAL A 214 10.91 -19.67 7.95
C VAL A 214 12.06 -18.72 8.27
N GLN A 215 12.27 -17.71 7.41
CA GLN A 215 13.28 -16.67 7.61
C GLN A 215 13.05 -15.91 8.93
N TYR A 216 11.78 -15.55 9.22
CA TYR A 216 11.42 -14.87 10.46
C TYR A 216 11.75 -15.70 11.69
N VAL A 217 11.42 -17.00 11.69
CA VAL A 217 11.68 -17.92 12.80
C VAL A 217 13.17 -18.16 12.99
N ILE A 218 13.93 -18.36 11.92
CA ILE A 218 15.40 -18.52 11.99
C ILE A 218 16.04 -17.25 12.55
N GLY A 219 15.60 -16.08 12.07
CA GLY A 219 16.13 -14.78 12.46
C GLY A 219 15.59 -14.22 13.79
N ARG A 220 14.69 -14.93 14.49
CA ARG A 220 13.99 -14.40 15.69
C ARG A 220 14.92 -13.90 16.79
N ARG A 221 16.12 -14.48 16.91
CA ARG A 221 17.13 -14.06 17.88
C ARG A 221 17.67 -12.67 17.58
N ASN A 222 17.74 -12.29 16.31
CA ASN A 222 18.23 -10.99 15.86
C ASN A 222 17.23 -9.85 16.15
N ILE A 223 15.97 -10.19 16.44
CA ILE A 223 14.87 -9.26 16.73
C ILE A 223 14.27 -9.49 18.13
N GLU A 224 15.04 -10.09 19.05
CA GLU A 224 14.52 -10.47 20.37
C GLU A 224 14.03 -9.25 21.18
N ASN A 225 14.74 -8.13 21.04
CA ASN A 225 14.50 -6.92 21.82
C ASN A 225 13.54 -5.92 21.13
N VAL A 226 13.00 -6.21 19.94
CA VAL A 226 12.12 -5.30 19.21
C VAL A 226 10.70 -5.86 19.08
N GLY A 227 9.71 -4.97 18.99
CA GLY A 227 8.31 -5.34 18.78
C GLY A 227 7.67 -6.15 19.91
N ASN A 228 8.20 -6.08 21.12
CA ASN A 228 7.61 -6.73 22.30
C ASN A 228 6.36 -5.95 22.74
N VAL A 229 5.51 -6.62 23.53
CA VAL A 229 4.36 -5.95 24.17
C VAL A 229 4.91 -4.81 25.04
N PRO A 230 4.39 -3.58 24.94
CA PRO A 230 4.78 -2.52 25.85
C PRO A 230 4.55 -2.99 27.28
N GLN A 231 5.62 -3.19 28.03
CA GLN A 231 5.47 -3.47 29.46
C GLN A 231 4.86 -2.21 30.06
N ALA A 232 3.71 -2.35 30.73
CA ALA A 232 3.23 -1.31 31.62
C ALA A 232 4.41 -1.01 32.56
N GLU A 233 4.99 0.19 32.44
CA GLU A 233 6.12 0.61 33.25
C GLU A 233 5.82 0.24 34.71
N SER A 234 6.59 -0.69 35.27
CA SER A 234 6.55 -0.98 36.67
C SER A 234 6.84 0.35 37.37
N LYS A 235 5.90 0.81 38.19
CA LYS A 235 5.98 2.04 38.97
C LYS A 235 7.27 2.05 39.80
N SER A 236 8.39 2.43 39.18
CA SER A 236 9.62 2.75 39.88
C SER A 236 9.79 4.28 39.75
N VAL A 237 9.47 4.95 40.86
CA VAL A 237 9.90 6.30 41.26
C VAL A 237 10.17 7.22 40.05
N VAL A 238 9.13 7.76 39.45
CA VAL A 238 9.22 8.90 38.53
C VAL A 238 8.81 10.14 39.31
N ASP A 239 9.71 11.10 39.32
CA ASP A 239 9.52 12.47 39.78
C ASP A 239 8.16 13.01 39.30
N GLU A 240 7.27 13.32 40.21
CA GLU A 240 5.87 13.71 39.97
C GLU A 240 5.72 15.08 39.26
N SER A 241 6.83 15.76 38.96
CA SER A 241 6.86 17.09 38.37
C SER A 241 6.90 17.16 36.85
N ALA A 242 7.01 16.02 36.11
CA ALA A 242 7.13 15.96 34.66
C ALA A 242 6.17 14.98 34.00
N LYS A 243 4.92 14.87 34.45
CA LYS A 243 3.87 14.19 33.68
C LYS A 243 3.35 15.16 32.63
N PRO A 244 3.56 14.91 31.29
CA PRO A 244 2.58 15.36 30.33
C PRO A 244 1.29 14.61 30.71
N ASP A 245 0.23 15.37 30.95
CA ASP A 245 -1.10 14.85 31.25
C ASP A 245 -1.43 13.71 30.27
N ALA A 246 -1.35 12.47 30.73
CA ALA A 246 -1.95 11.36 29.99
C ALA A 246 -3.42 11.76 29.84
N PRO A 247 -3.96 11.83 28.61
CA PRO A 247 -5.32 12.23 28.42
C PRO A 247 -6.18 11.24 29.21
N THR A 248 -6.83 11.68 30.27
CA THR A 248 -7.99 11.00 30.82
C THR A 248 -8.97 10.97 29.66
N GLN A 249 -9.09 9.80 28.98
CA GLN A 249 -10.08 9.66 27.93
C GLN A 249 -11.43 9.98 28.56
N ASP A 250 -11.89 11.20 28.28
CA ASP A 250 -13.18 11.67 28.75
C ASP A 250 -14.23 10.65 28.30
N SER A 251 -15.07 10.19 29.20
CA SER A 251 -16.15 9.24 28.88
C SER A 251 -16.98 9.73 27.69
N GLY A 252 -17.13 11.03 27.52
CA GLY A 252 -17.78 11.66 26.38
C GLY A 252 -17.09 11.40 25.03
N TYR A 253 -15.76 11.30 24.99
CA TYR A 253 -15.02 10.95 23.76
C TYR A 253 -15.30 9.51 23.35
N ILE A 254 -15.20 8.57 24.30
CA ILE A 254 -15.47 7.15 24.03
C ILE A 254 -16.90 6.98 23.52
N VAL A 255 -17.88 7.65 24.15
CA VAL A 255 -19.29 7.61 23.71
C VAL A 255 -19.44 8.11 22.27
N LYS A 256 -18.81 9.25 21.91
CA LYS A 256 -18.88 9.78 20.54
C LYS A 256 -18.28 8.81 19.52
N MET A 257 -17.12 8.19 19.82
CA MET A 257 -16.50 7.21 18.92
C MET A 257 -17.36 5.95 18.78
N VAL A 258 -17.95 5.45 19.86
CA VAL A 258 -18.87 4.31 19.84
C VAL A 258 -20.13 4.63 19.01
N VAL A 259 -20.69 5.83 19.14
CA VAL A 259 -21.84 6.28 18.35
C VAL A 259 -21.51 6.31 16.85
N ILE A 260 -20.32 6.78 16.45
CA ILE A 260 -19.90 6.78 15.05
C ILE A 260 -19.81 5.35 14.52
N ILE A 261 -19.22 4.44 15.28
CA ILE A 261 -19.09 3.03 14.89
C ILE A 261 -20.48 2.38 14.74
N ILE A 262 -21.36 2.60 15.71
CA ILE A 262 -22.73 2.08 15.66
C ILE A 262 -23.49 2.66 14.46
N ALA A 263 -23.36 3.95 14.18
CA ALA A 263 -24.00 4.58 13.03
C ALA A 263 -23.47 4.01 11.71
N ALA A 264 -22.15 3.82 11.59
CA ALA A 264 -21.54 3.19 10.42
C ALA A 264 -22.05 1.76 10.20
N VAL A 265 -22.06 0.94 11.26
CA VAL A 265 -22.60 -0.43 11.21
C VAL A 265 -24.09 -0.44 10.84
N ALA A 266 -24.88 0.49 11.39
CA ALA A 266 -26.30 0.61 11.07
C ALA A 266 -26.55 0.99 9.60
N ILE A 267 -25.77 1.93 9.03
CA ILE A 267 -25.86 2.32 7.62
C ILE A 267 -25.53 1.13 6.71
N ILE A 268 -24.44 0.41 6.99
CA ILE A 268 -24.03 -0.77 6.22
C ILE A 268 -25.08 -1.88 6.35
N GLY A 269 -25.57 -2.13 7.57
CA GLY A 269 -26.60 -3.14 7.84
C GLY A 269 -27.93 -2.81 7.15
N PHE A 270 -28.37 -1.55 7.20
CA PHE A 270 -29.57 -1.09 6.47
C PHE A 270 -29.43 -1.29 4.96
N ALA A 271 -28.28 -0.93 4.37
CA ALA A 271 -28.03 -1.16 2.95
C ALA A 271 -28.01 -2.66 2.61
N ALA A 272 -27.46 -3.50 3.47
CA ALA A 272 -27.45 -4.95 3.28
C ALA A 272 -28.85 -5.56 3.28
N VAL A 273 -29.74 -5.06 4.15
CA VAL A 273 -31.13 -5.53 4.23
C VAL A 273 -31.98 -4.99 3.07
N SER A 274 -31.80 -3.72 2.69
CA SER A 274 -32.66 -3.04 1.70
C SER A 274 -32.23 -3.30 0.25
N GLN A 275 -30.92 -3.38 -0.04
CA GLN A 275 -30.37 -3.51 -1.40
C GLN A 275 -29.59 -4.82 -1.62
N GLY A 276 -29.37 -5.58 -0.56
CA GLY A 276 -28.61 -6.81 -0.58
C GLY A 276 -27.16 -6.67 -0.06
N PHE A 277 -26.64 -7.77 0.45
CA PHE A 277 -25.33 -7.82 1.10
C PHE A 277 -24.19 -7.43 0.14
N SER A 278 -24.24 -7.89 -1.12
CA SER A 278 -23.25 -7.56 -2.14
C SER A 278 -23.21 -6.05 -2.42
N TYR A 279 -24.38 -5.40 -2.54
CA TYR A 279 -24.47 -3.95 -2.73
C TYR A 279 -23.87 -3.18 -1.56
N ALA A 280 -24.20 -3.59 -0.33
CA ALA A 280 -23.69 -2.94 0.88
C ALA A 280 -22.16 -3.01 0.95
N LEU A 281 -21.58 -4.16 0.67
CA LEU A 281 -20.13 -4.33 0.66
C LEU A 281 -19.46 -3.55 -0.47
N SER A 282 -20.04 -3.60 -1.69
CA SER A 282 -19.44 -3.00 -2.88
C SER A 282 -19.53 -1.49 -2.94
N TYR A 283 -20.62 -0.90 -2.43
CA TYR A 283 -20.90 0.52 -2.65
C TYR A 283 -21.05 1.36 -1.38
N VAL A 284 -21.33 0.75 -0.22
CA VAL A 284 -21.63 1.48 1.01
C VAL A 284 -20.53 1.38 2.05
N LEU A 285 -19.88 0.23 2.17
CA LEU A 285 -18.88 -0.02 3.21
C LEU A 285 -17.75 1.01 3.17
N MET A 286 -17.05 1.13 2.05
CA MET A 286 -15.86 1.98 1.96
C MET A 286 -16.15 3.48 2.13
N PRO A 287 -17.14 4.07 1.46
CA PRO A 287 -17.53 5.45 1.73
C PRO A 287 -17.91 5.71 3.19
N THR A 288 -18.66 4.79 3.81
CA THR A 288 -19.05 4.91 5.22
C THR A 288 -17.84 4.89 6.16
N VAL A 289 -16.90 3.99 5.93
CA VAL A 289 -15.65 3.91 6.72
C VAL A 289 -14.85 5.20 6.60
N VAL A 290 -14.70 5.75 5.39
CA VAL A 290 -13.97 7.02 5.16
C VAL A 290 -14.65 8.17 5.89
N ILE A 291 -15.96 8.32 5.75
CA ILE A 291 -16.72 9.37 6.42
C ILE A 291 -16.60 9.24 7.94
N ALA A 292 -16.76 8.03 8.48
CA ALA A 292 -16.60 7.77 9.91
C ALA A 292 -15.20 8.14 10.43
N ALA A 293 -14.16 7.80 9.67
CA ALA A 293 -12.78 8.14 10.02
C ALA A 293 -12.55 9.66 10.01
N LEU A 294 -13.04 10.39 9.01
CA LEU A 294 -12.92 11.85 8.93
C LEU A 294 -13.67 12.55 10.08
N ILE A 295 -14.87 12.06 10.43
CA ILE A 295 -15.61 12.54 11.61
C ILE A 295 -14.80 12.25 12.88
N GLY A 296 -14.19 11.08 13.00
CA GLY A 296 -13.30 10.72 14.12
C GLY A 296 -12.12 11.68 14.26
N VAL A 297 -11.46 12.04 13.16
CA VAL A 297 -10.38 13.05 13.14
C VAL A 297 -10.87 14.38 13.67
N PHE A 298 -12.04 14.85 13.22
CA PHE A 298 -12.63 16.12 13.66
C PHE A 298 -12.98 16.11 15.16
N ILE A 299 -13.58 15.03 15.65
CA ILE A 299 -13.92 14.88 17.08
C ILE A 299 -12.64 14.84 17.93
N THR A 300 -11.62 14.11 17.51
CA THR A 300 -10.34 14.06 18.22
C THR A 300 -9.71 15.46 18.30
N GLY A 301 -9.70 16.20 17.19
CA GLY A 301 -9.17 17.57 17.17
C GLY A 301 -9.93 18.54 18.09
N THR A 302 -11.27 18.39 18.17
CA THR A 302 -12.07 19.22 19.10
C THR A 302 -11.86 18.83 20.56
N GLN A 303 -11.70 17.54 20.83
CA GLN A 303 -11.44 17.01 22.17
C GLN A 303 -10.07 17.46 22.70
N ASP A 304 -9.05 17.39 21.85
CA ASP A 304 -7.67 17.79 22.18
C ASP A 304 -7.50 19.32 22.24
N LYS A 305 -8.59 20.07 22.03
CA LYS A 305 -8.60 21.55 22.06
C LYS A 305 -7.48 22.13 21.17
N LEU A 306 -7.40 21.63 19.92
CA LEU A 306 -6.41 22.07 18.95
C LEU A 306 -6.40 23.60 18.81
N THR A 307 -5.21 24.18 18.71
CA THR A 307 -5.04 25.59 18.42
C THR A 307 -5.48 25.93 16.99
N ARG A 308 -5.67 27.22 16.70
CA ARG A 308 -5.99 27.67 15.34
C ARG A 308 -4.93 27.24 14.32
N ASP A 309 -3.67 27.18 14.72
CA ASP A 309 -2.58 26.78 13.83
C ASP A 309 -2.54 25.25 13.63
N ASP A 310 -2.87 24.46 14.64
CA ASP A 310 -3.06 23.02 14.50
C ASP A 310 -4.19 22.69 13.52
N TRP A 311 -5.32 23.41 13.59
CA TRP A 311 -6.42 23.25 12.64
C TRP A 311 -6.02 23.61 11.20
N LYS A 312 -5.16 24.63 11.00
CA LYS A 312 -4.63 24.97 9.68
C LYS A 312 -3.75 23.83 9.14
N ARG A 313 -2.84 23.27 9.99
CA ARG A 313 -2.00 22.13 9.64
C ARG A 313 -2.86 20.89 9.31
N LEU A 314 -3.88 20.63 10.10
CA LEU A 314 -4.83 19.55 9.86
C LEU A 314 -5.57 19.74 8.53
N ALA A 315 -6.00 20.96 8.19
CA ALA A 315 -6.62 21.26 6.90
C ALA A 315 -5.65 20.97 5.73
N VAL A 316 -4.36 21.30 5.86
CA VAL A 316 -3.35 20.92 4.86
C VAL A 316 -3.27 19.41 4.70
N LEU A 317 -3.25 18.64 5.79
CA LEU A 317 -3.21 17.18 5.74
C LEU A 317 -4.47 16.60 5.07
N MET A 318 -5.65 17.20 5.27
CA MET A 318 -6.88 16.79 4.59
C MET A 318 -6.85 17.13 3.09
N ILE A 319 -6.26 18.25 2.70
CA ILE A 319 -6.01 18.58 1.29
C ILE A 319 -5.10 17.51 0.68
N LEU A 320 -3.97 17.20 1.32
CA LEU A 320 -3.05 16.16 0.84
C LEU A 320 -3.70 14.78 0.78
N PHE A 321 -4.57 14.43 1.74
CA PHE A 321 -5.38 13.22 1.72
C PHE A 321 -6.22 13.11 0.45
N LEU A 322 -6.94 14.17 0.09
CA LEU A 322 -7.79 14.18 -1.11
C LEU A 322 -6.96 13.99 -2.39
N PHE A 323 -5.88 14.74 -2.54
CA PHE A 323 -5.02 14.64 -3.73
C PHE A 323 -4.23 13.33 -3.77
N SER A 324 -3.85 12.77 -2.63
CA SER A 324 -3.28 11.42 -2.52
C SER A 324 -4.28 10.36 -3.00
N THR A 325 -5.55 10.45 -2.59
CA THR A 325 -6.60 9.54 -3.04
C THR A 325 -6.75 9.58 -4.57
N ILE A 326 -6.75 10.77 -5.17
CA ILE A 326 -6.84 10.94 -6.63
C ILE A 326 -5.62 10.33 -7.33
N PHE A 327 -4.43 10.50 -6.76
CA PHE A 327 -3.21 9.86 -7.29
C PHE A 327 -3.32 8.34 -7.25
N TRP A 328 -3.65 7.75 -6.11
CA TRP A 328 -3.74 6.30 -5.94
C TRP A 328 -4.86 5.68 -6.77
N MET A 329 -5.96 6.40 -6.99
CA MET A 329 -7.02 6.00 -7.93
C MET A 329 -6.47 5.77 -9.36
N GLY A 330 -5.56 6.61 -9.83
CA GLY A 330 -4.89 6.41 -11.11
C GLY A 330 -3.84 5.31 -11.04
N PHE A 331 -2.92 5.40 -10.08
CA PHE A 331 -1.77 4.51 -9.95
C PHE A 331 -2.16 3.03 -9.80
N GLU A 332 -3.16 2.74 -8.97
CA GLU A 332 -3.59 1.38 -8.64
C GLU A 332 -4.35 0.66 -9.77
N GLN A 333 -4.64 1.36 -10.87
CA GLN A 333 -5.14 0.72 -12.09
C GLN A 333 -4.09 -0.19 -12.77
N ALA A 334 -2.85 -0.15 -12.33
CA ALA A 334 -1.79 -1.07 -12.76
C ALA A 334 -2.19 -2.56 -12.65
N ALA A 335 -2.86 -2.93 -11.56
CA ALA A 335 -3.27 -4.32 -11.33
C ALA A 335 -4.69 -4.65 -11.82
N THR A 336 -5.39 -3.68 -12.38
CA THR A 336 -6.77 -3.82 -12.87
C THR A 336 -6.87 -3.45 -14.36
N SER A 337 -7.23 -2.21 -14.68
CA SER A 337 -7.45 -1.78 -16.07
C SER A 337 -6.24 -1.98 -16.97
N PHE A 338 -5.02 -1.67 -16.51
CA PHE A 338 -3.81 -1.86 -17.32
C PHE A 338 -3.45 -3.33 -17.47
N ASN A 339 -3.73 -4.13 -16.45
CA ASN A 339 -3.52 -5.58 -16.51
C ASN A 339 -4.48 -6.25 -17.51
N LEU A 340 -5.76 -5.82 -17.52
CA LEU A 340 -6.74 -6.25 -18.53
C LEU A 340 -6.36 -5.75 -19.93
N PHE A 341 -5.86 -4.52 -20.04
CA PHE A 341 -5.37 -3.98 -21.32
C PHE A 341 -4.17 -4.79 -21.83
N ALA A 342 -3.24 -5.14 -20.94
CA ALA A 342 -2.10 -5.99 -21.26
C ALA A 342 -2.53 -7.37 -21.78
N ASP A 343 -3.54 -7.98 -21.18
CA ASP A 343 -4.03 -9.30 -21.55
C ASP A 343 -4.81 -9.31 -22.88
N LYS A 344 -5.72 -8.34 -23.03
CA LYS A 344 -6.68 -8.35 -24.15
C LYS A 344 -6.15 -7.64 -25.41
N LEU A 345 -5.43 -6.54 -25.25
CA LEU A 345 -5.16 -5.56 -26.30
C LEU A 345 -3.68 -5.31 -26.59
N THR A 346 -2.78 -6.00 -25.87
CA THR A 346 -1.33 -5.86 -26.08
C THR A 346 -0.76 -7.11 -26.73
N ASP A 347 0.15 -6.95 -27.68
CA ASP A 347 0.91 -8.04 -28.24
C ASP A 347 2.10 -8.38 -27.32
N ASN A 348 1.85 -9.32 -26.40
CA ASN A 348 2.82 -9.71 -25.37
C ASN A 348 3.91 -10.65 -25.92
N ARG A 349 4.53 -10.25 -27.05
CA ARG A 349 5.62 -10.99 -27.70
C ARG A 349 6.85 -10.09 -27.85
N ILE A 350 8.01 -10.65 -27.50
CA ILE A 350 9.32 -10.03 -27.73
C ILE A 350 10.19 -11.04 -28.46
N PHE A 351 10.66 -10.70 -29.66
CA PHE A 351 11.44 -11.59 -30.53
C PHE A 351 10.79 -12.95 -30.78
N GLY A 352 9.46 -13.00 -30.89
CA GLY A 352 8.68 -14.23 -31.10
C GLY A 352 8.39 -15.05 -29.83
N TRP A 353 8.94 -14.64 -28.69
CA TRP A 353 8.66 -15.28 -27.40
C TRP A 353 7.49 -14.56 -26.69
N GLU A 354 6.48 -15.33 -26.29
CA GLU A 354 5.30 -14.85 -25.62
C GLU A 354 5.51 -14.83 -24.10
N PHE A 355 5.18 -13.70 -23.45
CA PHE A 355 5.28 -13.55 -22.02
C PHE A 355 3.91 -13.24 -21.38
N PRO A 356 3.68 -13.64 -20.11
CA PRO A 356 2.45 -13.36 -19.39
C PRO A 356 2.15 -11.87 -19.27
N ALA A 357 0.89 -11.46 -19.47
CA ALA A 357 0.46 -10.06 -19.32
C ALA A 357 0.79 -9.48 -17.93
N SER A 358 0.67 -10.29 -16.89
CA SER A 358 1.00 -9.93 -15.50
C SER A 358 2.45 -9.47 -15.28
N TRP A 359 3.39 -9.89 -16.16
CA TRP A 359 4.80 -9.51 -16.07
C TRP A 359 5.03 -8.00 -16.17
N LEU A 360 4.18 -7.29 -16.90
CA LEU A 360 4.28 -5.83 -17.04
C LEU A 360 4.14 -5.10 -15.69
N GLN A 361 3.48 -5.69 -14.70
CA GLN A 361 3.42 -5.11 -13.35
C GLN A 361 4.78 -5.07 -12.64
N SER A 362 5.73 -5.95 -13.01
CA SER A 362 7.10 -5.92 -12.47
C SER A 362 7.88 -4.67 -12.88
N VAL A 363 7.48 -4.01 -13.98
CA VAL A 363 8.15 -2.82 -14.53
C VAL A 363 8.20 -1.69 -13.50
N ASN A 364 7.11 -1.43 -12.78
CA ASN A 364 7.08 -0.38 -11.76
C ASN A 364 8.13 -0.62 -10.66
N SER A 365 8.18 -1.83 -10.07
CA SER A 365 9.16 -2.15 -9.02
C SER A 365 10.61 -2.05 -9.52
N LEU A 366 10.87 -2.46 -10.75
CA LEU A 366 12.19 -2.29 -11.39
C LEU A 366 12.55 -0.82 -11.54
N LEU A 367 11.62 -0.01 -12.04
CA LEU A 367 11.83 1.42 -12.23
C LEU A 367 12.01 2.17 -10.90
N ILE A 368 11.33 1.76 -9.83
CA ILE A 368 11.55 2.32 -8.49
C ILE A 368 13.00 2.08 -8.05
N VAL A 369 13.52 0.86 -8.18
CA VAL A 369 14.90 0.53 -7.80
C VAL A 369 15.92 1.41 -8.56
N ILE A 370 15.64 1.69 -9.84
CA ILE A 370 16.52 2.51 -10.69
C ILE A 370 16.37 4.00 -10.37
N PHE A 371 15.14 4.52 -10.31
CA PHE A 371 14.88 5.96 -10.27
C PHE A 371 14.76 6.55 -8.86
N ALA A 372 14.51 5.76 -7.80
CA ALA A 372 14.45 6.31 -6.45
C ALA A 372 15.76 6.99 -6.01
N PRO A 373 16.96 6.40 -6.23
CA PRO A 373 18.21 7.09 -5.94
C PRO A 373 18.42 8.36 -6.77
N ILE A 374 18.01 8.33 -8.04
CA ILE A 374 18.16 9.48 -8.96
C ILE A 374 17.26 10.63 -8.51
N VAL A 375 15.99 10.38 -8.25
CA VAL A 375 15.04 11.40 -7.77
C VAL A 375 15.47 11.92 -6.40
N GLY A 376 15.94 11.04 -5.49
CA GLY A 376 16.50 11.45 -4.21
C GLY A 376 17.71 12.39 -4.38
N ALA A 377 18.65 12.06 -5.29
CA ALA A 377 19.80 12.91 -5.60
C ALA A 377 19.37 14.27 -6.18
N VAL A 378 18.33 14.31 -7.04
CA VAL A 378 17.77 15.58 -7.56
C VAL A 378 17.24 16.45 -6.41
N TRP A 379 16.49 15.87 -5.48
CA TRP A 379 16.01 16.63 -4.33
C TRP A 379 17.14 17.13 -3.44
N MET A 380 18.16 16.33 -3.18
CA MET A 380 19.33 16.76 -2.41
C MET A 380 20.10 17.88 -3.12
N TYR A 381 20.30 17.76 -4.44
CA TYR A 381 20.97 18.80 -5.24
C TYR A 381 20.23 20.14 -5.21
N LEU A 382 18.90 20.12 -5.26
CA LEU A 382 18.09 21.33 -5.18
C LEU A 382 18.13 22.00 -3.79
N GLY A 383 18.43 21.27 -2.72
CA GLY A 383 18.58 21.77 -1.37
C GLY A 383 17.44 22.73 -0.96
N LYS A 384 17.75 23.98 -0.62
CA LYS A 384 16.76 25.01 -0.25
C LYS A 384 15.87 25.47 -1.42
N LYS A 385 16.21 25.17 -2.67
CA LYS A 385 15.43 25.48 -3.87
C LYS A 385 14.40 24.40 -4.21
N GLN A 386 14.26 23.38 -3.38
CA GLN A 386 13.26 22.33 -3.59
C GLN A 386 11.85 22.93 -3.68
N PRO A 387 10.99 22.39 -4.58
CA PRO A 387 9.58 22.71 -4.59
C PRO A 387 8.92 22.39 -3.24
N SER A 388 7.86 23.12 -2.87
CA SER A 388 7.07 22.78 -1.69
C SER A 388 6.40 21.42 -1.83
N ASP A 389 6.02 20.81 -0.70
CA ASP A 389 5.38 19.49 -0.67
C ASP A 389 4.13 19.45 -1.58
N ALA A 390 3.30 20.50 -1.57
CA ALA A 390 2.14 20.60 -2.44
C ALA A 390 2.51 20.62 -3.94
N VAL A 391 3.63 21.26 -4.32
CA VAL A 391 4.11 21.26 -5.71
C VAL A 391 4.65 19.89 -6.10
N LYS A 392 5.36 19.18 -5.21
CA LYS A 392 5.81 17.81 -5.46
C LYS A 392 4.62 16.87 -5.66
N PHE A 393 3.55 17.03 -4.87
CA PHE A 393 2.29 16.30 -5.06
C PHE A 393 1.64 16.61 -6.42
N SER A 394 1.62 17.89 -6.80
CA SER A 394 1.11 18.31 -8.11
C SER A 394 1.89 17.66 -9.26
N LEU A 395 3.23 17.59 -9.17
CA LEU A 395 4.06 16.87 -10.12
C LEU A 395 3.74 15.38 -10.17
N GLY A 396 3.51 14.75 -9.01
CA GLY A 396 3.08 13.35 -8.93
C GLY A 396 1.79 13.08 -9.71
N LEU A 397 0.77 13.90 -9.48
CA LEU A 397 -0.51 13.83 -10.19
C LEU A 397 -0.34 14.09 -11.69
N LEU A 398 0.49 15.07 -12.07
CA LEU A 398 0.75 15.41 -13.47
C LEU A 398 1.39 14.24 -14.22
N PHE A 399 2.42 13.63 -13.64
CA PHE A 399 3.07 12.48 -14.26
C PHE A 399 2.12 11.28 -14.38
N ALA A 400 1.31 11.00 -13.35
CA ALA A 400 0.27 9.97 -13.46
C ALA A 400 -0.73 10.29 -14.58
N GLY A 401 -1.17 11.55 -14.69
CA GLY A 401 -2.05 12.02 -15.77
C GLY A 401 -1.43 11.87 -17.16
N ILE A 402 -0.14 12.17 -17.32
CA ILE A 402 0.60 11.93 -18.58
C ILE A 402 0.61 10.43 -18.91
N GLY A 403 0.84 9.55 -17.93
CA GLY A 403 0.73 8.10 -18.12
C GLY A 403 -0.64 7.69 -18.67
N PHE A 404 -1.74 8.28 -18.15
CA PHE A 404 -3.08 8.04 -18.68
C PHE A 404 -3.30 8.59 -20.09
N LEU A 405 -2.71 9.72 -20.47
CA LEU A 405 -2.74 10.19 -21.85
C LEU A 405 -2.02 9.21 -22.80
N VAL A 406 -0.90 8.64 -22.36
CA VAL A 406 -0.16 7.63 -23.12
C VAL A 406 -1.00 6.38 -23.35
N VAL A 407 -1.65 5.83 -22.30
CA VAL A 407 -2.48 4.62 -22.48
C VAL A 407 -3.77 4.93 -23.23
N ALA A 408 -4.34 6.13 -23.13
CA ALA A 408 -5.47 6.56 -23.93
C ALA A 408 -5.12 6.59 -25.43
N TYR A 409 -3.94 7.11 -25.76
CA TYR A 409 -3.42 7.06 -27.13
C TYR A 409 -3.18 5.64 -27.59
N ALA A 410 -2.54 4.79 -26.77
CA ALA A 410 -2.35 3.39 -27.07
C ALA A 410 -3.69 2.66 -27.31
N ALA A 411 -4.72 2.95 -26.49
CA ALA A 411 -6.06 2.39 -26.66
C ALA A 411 -6.69 2.79 -28.01
N SER A 412 -6.52 4.03 -28.45
CA SER A 412 -7.02 4.47 -29.76
C SER A 412 -6.38 3.72 -30.94
N LEU A 413 -5.15 3.24 -30.79
CA LEU A 413 -4.44 2.48 -31.81
C LEU A 413 -4.94 1.02 -31.93
N THR A 414 -5.66 0.52 -30.92
CA THR A 414 -6.16 -0.89 -30.91
C THR A 414 -7.23 -1.14 -31.96
N VAL A 415 -7.77 -0.13 -32.61
CA VAL A 415 -8.61 -0.28 -33.84
C VAL A 415 -7.86 -1.07 -34.93
N GLY A 416 -6.54 -0.89 -35.03
CA GLY A 416 -5.69 -1.61 -35.99
C GLY A 416 -5.20 -2.98 -35.51
N GLY A 417 -5.58 -3.41 -34.31
CA GLY A 417 -5.12 -4.66 -33.69
C GLY A 417 -4.40 -4.45 -32.35
N LYS A 418 -3.73 -5.49 -31.87
CA LYS A 418 -2.97 -5.42 -30.61
C LYS A 418 -1.80 -4.45 -30.73
N VAL A 419 -1.56 -3.68 -29.64
CA VAL A 419 -0.48 -2.68 -29.56
C VAL A 419 0.77 -3.23 -28.87
N SER A 420 1.91 -2.55 -29.07
CA SER A 420 3.18 -2.93 -28.41
C SER A 420 3.10 -2.80 -26.89
N PRO A 421 3.71 -3.71 -26.10
CA PRO A 421 3.81 -3.61 -24.65
C PRO A 421 4.63 -2.40 -24.19
N LEU A 422 5.44 -1.80 -25.05
CA LEU A 422 6.23 -0.60 -24.74
C LEU A 422 5.36 0.60 -24.34
N TRP A 423 4.10 0.65 -24.81
CA TRP A 423 3.16 1.68 -24.35
C TRP A 423 2.90 1.57 -22.85
N LEU A 424 2.67 0.36 -22.33
CA LEU A 424 2.49 0.14 -20.89
C LEU A 424 3.79 0.35 -20.10
N VAL A 425 4.95 0.00 -20.66
CA VAL A 425 6.26 0.32 -20.05
C VAL A 425 6.40 1.84 -19.88
N LEU A 426 6.02 2.62 -20.90
CA LEU A 426 6.05 4.09 -20.81
C LEU A 426 5.03 4.64 -19.79
N VAL A 427 3.85 4.04 -19.70
CA VAL A 427 2.87 4.37 -18.64
C VAL A 427 3.47 4.14 -17.25
N TYR A 428 4.06 2.96 -17.02
CA TYR A 428 4.70 2.63 -15.73
C TYR A 428 5.87 3.57 -15.42
N PHE A 429 6.62 4.01 -16.43
CA PHE A 429 7.67 5.02 -16.23
C PHE A 429 7.10 6.32 -15.65
N PHE A 430 6.08 6.89 -16.28
CA PHE A 430 5.46 8.13 -15.79
C PHE A 430 4.81 7.95 -14.42
N HIS A 431 4.13 6.84 -14.19
CA HIS A 431 3.53 6.51 -12.90
C HIS A 431 4.58 6.37 -11.80
N THR A 432 5.72 5.73 -12.08
CA THR A 432 6.82 5.57 -11.12
C THR A 432 7.45 6.92 -10.75
N ILE A 433 7.72 7.79 -11.74
CA ILE A 433 8.23 9.14 -11.45
C ILE A 433 7.21 9.92 -10.61
N GLY A 434 5.93 9.79 -10.94
CA GLY A 434 4.84 10.41 -10.17
C GLY A 434 4.79 9.91 -8.72
N GLU A 435 4.92 8.60 -8.51
CA GLU A 435 4.98 7.99 -7.19
C GLU A 435 6.16 8.49 -6.36
N LEU A 436 7.35 8.56 -6.95
CA LEU A 436 8.56 9.06 -6.29
C LEU A 436 8.48 10.55 -5.92
N CYS A 437 7.68 11.33 -6.63
CA CYS A 437 7.40 12.72 -6.28
C CYS A 437 6.41 12.85 -5.12
N LEU A 438 5.44 11.94 -4.98
CA LEU A 438 4.30 12.09 -4.08
C LEU A 438 4.44 11.24 -2.80
N SER A 439 4.75 9.96 -2.92
CA SER A 439 4.61 9.00 -1.83
C SER A 439 5.55 9.28 -0.63
N PRO A 440 6.86 9.54 -0.81
CA PRO A 440 7.75 9.86 0.30
C PRO A 440 7.38 11.18 0.98
N VAL A 441 6.95 12.17 0.17
CA VAL A 441 6.57 13.50 0.66
C VAL A 441 5.29 13.43 1.49
N GLY A 442 4.30 12.66 1.04
CA GLY A 442 3.03 12.51 1.73
C GLY A 442 3.19 11.89 3.11
N LEU A 443 3.91 10.79 3.20
CA LEU A 443 4.17 10.13 4.47
C LEU A 443 4.94 11.05 5.44
N ALA A 444 5.96 11.75 4.95
CA ALA A 444 6.71 12.73 5.74
C ALA A 444 5.85 13.90 6.21
N SER A 445 4.94 14.42 5.36
CA SER A 445 4.03 15.51 5.72
C SER A 445 3.07 15.09 6.83
N MET A 446 2.55 13.84 6.81
CA MET A 446 1.66 13.31 7.85
C MET A 446 2.33 13.29 9.23
N THR A 447 3.64 13.08 9.31
CA THR A 447 4.36 13.09 10.58
C THR A 447 4.81 14.49 11.01
N LYS A 448 5.22 15.34 10.05
CA LYS A 448 5.77 16.68 10.34
C LYS A 448 4.70 17.71 10.70
N LEU A 449 3.54 17.65 10.03
CA LEU A 449 2.49 18.66 10.20
C LEU A 449 1.45 18.26 11.25
N ALA A 450 1.31 16.97 11.55
CA ALA A 450 0.35 16.50 12.53
C ALA A 450 0.69 17.04 13.94
N PRO A 451 -0.33 17.46 14.71
CA PRO A 451 -0.16 17.67 16.14
C PRO A 451 0.39 16.40 16.81
N ALA A 452 1.32 16.54 17.77
CA ALA A 452 2.04 15.41 18.36
C ALA A 452 1.12 14.27 18.85
N ARG A 453 -0.06 14.62 19.38
CA ARG A 453 -1.07 13.66 19.86
C ARG A 453 -1.82 12.93 18.74
N MET A 454 -1.78 13.44 17.50
CA MET A 454 -2.53 12.93 16.36
C MET A 454 -1.66 12.25 15.29
N ILE A 455 -0.36 12.11 15.50
CA ILE A 455 0.58 11.56 14.48
C ILE A 455 0.11 10.18 13.99
N SER A 456 -0.17 9.25 14.90
CA SER A 456 -0.64 7.91 14.55
C SER A 456 -1.96 7.93 13.79
N LEU A 457 -2.88 8.83 14.17
CA LEU A 457 -4.15 9.01 13.46
C LEU A 457 -3.94 9.53 12.04
N MET A 458 -3.03 10.50 11.86
CA MET A 458 -2.71 11.06 10.53
C MET A 458 -1.99 10.05 9.63
N LEU A 459 -1.13 9.21 10.17
CA LEU A 459 -0.58 8.06 9.44
C LEU A 459 -1.71 7.10 9.01
N GLY A 460 -2.71 6.89 9.88
CA GLY A 460 -3.91 6.17 9.53
C GLY A 460 -4.69 6.79 8.38
N VAL A 461 -4.85 8.11 8.39
CA VAL A 461 -5.48 8.88 7.29
C VAL A 461 -4.68 8.72 5.99
N TRP A 462 -3.35 8.69 6.05
CA TRP A 462 -2.52 8.40 4.88
C TRP A 462 -2.84 7.04 4.25
N PHE A 463 -2.84 5.98 5.04
CA PHE A 463 -3.21 4.65 4.55
C PHE A 463 -4.66 4.56 4.07
N LEU A 464 -5.57 5.32 4.69
CA LEU A 464 -6.95 5.43 4.24
C LEU A 464 -7.05 6.09 2.86
N SER A 465 -6.17 7.05 2.50
CA SER A 465 -6.14 7.64 1.17
C SER A 465 -5.74 6.61 0.10
N ILE A 466 -4.76 5.75 0.42
CA ILE A 466 -4.36 4.64 -0.45
C ILE A 466 -5.50 3.62 -0.57
N SER A 467 -6.14 3.28 0.54
CA SER A 467 -7.28 2.35 0.58
C SER A 467 -8.43 2.84 -0.29
N LEU A 468 -8.82 4.11 -0.15
CA LEU A 468 -9.88 4.72 -0.96
C LEU A 468 -9.47 4.81 -2.44
N GLY A 469 -8.21 5.16 -2.73
CA GLY A 469 -7.67 5.16 -4.08
C GLY A 469 -7.75 3.78 -4.74
N ASN A 470 -7.35 2.72 -4.05
CA ASN A 470 -7.49 1.33 -4.51
C ASN A 470 -8.94 0.93 -4.77
N TYR A 471 -9.84 1.33 -3.85
CA TYR A 471 -11.27 1.05 -4.02
C TYR A 471 -11.81 1.70 -5.30
N VAL A 472 -11.53 2.99 -5.52
CA VAL A 472 -12.01 3.72 -6.71
C VAL A 472 -11.34 3.18 -7.98
N ALA A 473 -10.05 2.85 -7.95
CA ALA A 473 -9.35 2.22 -9.07
C ALA A 473 -9.98 0.89 -9.47
N GLY A 474 -10.31 0.05 -8.48
CA GLY A 474 -11.02 -1.21 -8.71
C GLY A 474 -12.39 -0.98 -9.34
N MET A 475 -13.17 -0.02 -8.84
CA MET A 475 -14.51 0.28 -9.38
C MET A 475 -14.45 0.80 -10.83
N ILE A 476 -13.46 1.65 -11.17
CA ILE A 476 -13.26 2.12 -12.55
C ILE A 476 -12.95 0.94 -13.49
N ALA A 477 -12.23 -0.07 -13.02
CA ALA A 477 -11.94 -1.25 -13.81
C ALA A 477 -13.18 -2.06 -14.20
N GLY A 478 -14.30 -1.90 -13.48
CA GLY A 478 -15.59 -2.47 -13.84
C GLY A 478 -16.15 -1.96 -15.17
N GLU A 479 -15.77 -0.77 -15.57
CA GLU A 479 -16.15 -0.16 -16.86
C GLU A 479 -15.27 -0.66 -18.03
N PHE A 480 -14.33 -1.56 -17.77
CA PHE A 480 -13.41 -2.07 -18.79
C PHE A 480 -14.17 -2.94 -19.81
N VAL A 481 -14.18 -2.46 -21.06
CA VAL A 481 -14.61 -3.21 -22.24
C VAL A 481 -13.44 -3.18 -23.23
N ALA A 482 -13.11 -4.31 -23.84
CA ALA A 482 -12.01 -4.39 -24.82
C ALA A 482 -12.42 -3.72 -26.16
N ASP A 483 -12.78 -2.45 -26.11
CA ASP A 483 -13.15 -1.59 -27.22
C ASP A 483 -12.31 -0.31 -27.20
N ALA A 484 -11.75 0.04 -28.36
CA ALA A 484 -10.83 1.16 -28.49
C ALA A 484 -11.45 2.51 -28.09
N ALA A 485 -12.69 2.78 -28.50
CA ALA A 485 -13.35 4.06 -28.24
C ALA A 485 -13.74 4.18 -26.74
N VAL A 486 -14.27 3.09 -26.16
CA VAL A 486 -14.65 3.03 -24.74
C VAL A 486 -13.43 3.26 -23.87
N LEU A 487 -12.33 2.52 -24.10
CA LEU A 487 -11.12 2.63 -23.30
C LEU A 487 -10.43 3.97 -23.45
N THR A 488 -10.33 4.48 -24.68
CA THR A 488 -9.78 5.82 -24.92
C THR A 488 -10.55 6.85 -24.10
N ARG A 489 -11.89 6.80 -24.12
CA ARG A 489 -12.74 7.72 -23.35
C ARG A 489 -12.50 7.59 -21.84
N ILE A 490 -12.49 6.38 -21.29
CA ILE A 490 -12.27 6.14 -19.86
C ILE A 490 -10.90 6.68 -19.44
N PHE A 491 -9.85 6.33 -20.17
CA PHE A 491 -8.49 6.76 -19.84
C PHE A 491 -8.32 8.29 -20.00
N LEU A 492 -8.98 8.93 -20.95
CA LEU A 492 -8.99 10.39 -21.08
C LEU A 492 -9.73 11.07 -19.92
N ILE A 493 -10.82 10.48 -19.41
CA ILE A 493 -11.52 11.01 -18.23
C ILE A 493 -10.60 10.94 -17.02
N VAL A 494 -9.95 9.81 -16.77
CA VAL A 494 -9.01 9.64 -15.65
C VAL A 494 -7.81 10.59 -15.80
N ALA A 495 -7.25 10.74 -17.02
CA ALA A 495 -6.21 11.71 -17.32
C ALA A 495 -6.66 13.13 -16.98
N GLY A 496 -7.87 13.52 -17.40
CA GLY A 496 -8.45 14.83 -17.11
C GLY A 496 -8.62 15.11 -15.62
N VAL A 497 -9.05 14.11 -14.84
CA VAL A 497 -9.14 14.22 -13.38
C VAL A 497 -7.76 14.40 -12.75
N LEU A 498 -6.77 13.61 -13.15
CA LEU A 498 -5.40 13.68 -12.61
C LEU A 498 -4.71 15.00 -12.97
N VAL A 499 -4.76 15.40 -14.24
CA VAL A 499 -4.17 16.67 -14.70
C VAL A 499 -4.92 17.86 -14.09
N GLY A 500 -6.26 17.83 -14.05
CA GLY A 500 -7.06 18.88 -13.41
C GLY A 500 -6.74 19.03 -11.93
N ALA A 501 -6.59 17.91 -11.21
CA ALA A 501 -6.16 17.89 -9.82
C ALA A 501 -4.72 18.44 -9.66
N ALA A 502 -3.80 18.07 -10.56
CA ALA A 502 -2.44 18.60 -10.58
C ALA A 502 -2.41 20.11 -10.73
N VAL A 503 -3.14 20.65 -11.71
CA VAL A 503 -3.24 22.10 -11.94
C VAL A 503 -3.87 22.81 -10.75
N LEU A 504 -4.98 22.28 -10.22
CA LEU A 504 -5.65 22.85 -9.05
C LEU A 504 -4.69 22.92 -7.85
N LEU A 505 -4.02 21.82 -7.53
CA LEU A 505 -3.08 21.77 -6.40
C LEU A 505 -1.89 22.71 -6.62
N PHE A 506 -1.38 22.80 -7.85
CA PHE A 506 -0.31 23.73 -8.20
C PHE A 506 -0.74 25.19 -7.96
N VAL A 507 -1.93 25.58 -8.40
CA VAL A 507 -2.48 26.95 -8.24
C VAL A 507 -2.69 27.28 -6.77
N ILE A 508 -3.22 26.35 -5.97
CA ILE A 508 -3.44 26.59 -4.54
C ILE A 508 -2.19 26.35 -3.67
N SER A 509 -1.08 25.86 -4.24
CA SER A 509 0.13 25.51 -3.47
C SER A 509 0.71 26.68 -2.64
N PRO A 510 0.67 27.96 -3.07
CA PRO A 510 1.10 29.08 -2.24
C PRO A 510 0.20 29.27 -1.01
N LEU A 511 -1.11 29.04 -1.16
CA LEU A 511 -2.06 29.10 -0.05
C LEU A 511 -1.79 27.97 0.94
N VAL A 512 -1.64 26.74 0.44
CA VAL A 512 -1.31 25.55 1.25
C VAL A 512 -0.03 25.81 2.05
N LYS A 513 1.03 26.34 1.42
CA LYS A 513 2.29 26.67 2.10
C LYS A 513 2.08 27.70 3.23
N ARG A 514 1.28 28.74 3.02
CA ARG A 514 0.99 29.76 4.05
C ARG A 514 0.25 29.22 5.27
N LEU A 515 -0.51 28.13 5.12
CA LEU A 515 -1.26 27.55 6.23
C LEU A 515 -0.38 26.85 7.28
N TYR A 516 0.82 26.39 6.93
CA TYR A 516 1.70 25.67 7.85
C TYR A 516 3.02 26.39 8.15
N THR A 517 3.38 27.44 7.39
CA THR A 517 4.58 28.26 7.68
C THR A 517 4.23 29.28 8.74
N THR A 518 4.93 29.24 9.88
CA THR A 518 4.75 30.23 10.93
C THR A 518 5.36 31.58 10.54
N PRO A 519 4.86 32.73 11.03
CA PRO A 519 5.43 34.04 10.73
C PRO A 519 6.93 34.18 11.05
N GLN A 520 7.44 33.42 12.02
CA GLN A 520 8.87 33.42 12.40
C GLN A 520 9.77 32.73 11.35
N GLU A 521 9.25 31.79 10.56
CA GLU A 521 10.00 31.12 9.46
C GLU A 521 9.95 31.93 8.15
N MET A 522 9.14 32.99 8.08
CA MET A 522 9.03 33.89 6.91
C MET A 522 10.01 35.08 6.97
N VAL A 523 10.74 35.24 8.07
CA VAL A 523 11.77 36.29 8.14
C VAL A 523 12.99 35.82 7.36
N PRO A 524 13.43 36.53 6.31
CA PRO A 524 14.68 36.19 5.62
C PRO A 524 15.81 36.29 6.65
N VAL A 525 16.60 35.23 6.80
CA VAL A 525 17.89 35.34 7.50
C VAL A 525 18.74 36.27 6.67
N GLU A 526 19.00 37.49 7.18
CA GLU A 526 19.94 38.41 6.55
C GLU A 526 21.28 37.68 6.39
N PRO A 527 21.89 37.73 5.21
CA PRO A 527 23.22 37.14 5.00
C PRO A 527 24.23 37.87 5.90
N ALA A 528 24.90 37.11 6.78
CA ALA A 528 26.02 37.60 7.58
C ALA A 528 27.25 37.85 6.72
#